data_830dbaeba263f52d34ee26ef0b7fd521
#
_entry.id   830dbaeba263f52d34ee26ef0b7fd521
#
_cell.length_a   1.000
_cell.length_b   1.000
_cell.length_c   1.000
_cell.angle_alpha   90.00
_cell.angle_beta   90.00
_cell.angle_gamma   90.00
#
_symmetry.space_group_name_H-M   'P 1'
#
loop_
_entity.id
_entity.type
_entity.pdbx_description
1 polymer ?
#
loop_
_entity_poly.entity_id
_entity_poly.type
_entity_poly.pdbx_seq_one_letter_code
_entity_poly.pdbx_strand_id
1 'polypeptide(L)'
;MNIRVLLFTAGIAGVQVLSAIELTADSNRLEVGEAFVKMLVEYQEPGRAGTKCRWDFRGMQILSEELPVEYFIPDSSHMDILCGREGRNRYYYRQGSDSLWCVGHENATFYIDYARPELLLRYPFAYGDSLTSRFEGAGRYGQHIPLFVGGTTTVTADAEGELSLPGETFGNALRVHTARRYVRICEDSLSVSVDTYAWFVPQNRYPVFESETSTLHGTQADTILSAVSFYYPPDYLSGESDRSVDDESIEEEILPIESVFTEAEYL
;
A
#
# COMPACT_ATOMS: atom_id res chain seq x y z
N MET A 1 30.09 42.85 53.78
CA MET A 1 28.68 42.65 53.41
C MET A 1 28.66 42.11 51.99
N ASN A 2 28.61 40.75 51.85
CA ASN A 2 28.75 40.06 50.55
C ASN A 2 27.34 39.72 50.05
N ILE A 3 26.92 40.36 48.97
CA ILE A 3 25.65 40.06 48.28
C ILE A 3 25.95 38.93 47.30
N ARG A 4 25.37 37.73 47.54
CA ARG A 4 25.34 36.66 46.59
C ARG A 4 24.14 36.82 45.66
N VAL A 5 24.39 37.09 44.37
CA VAL A 5 23.40 37.11 43.33
C VAL A 5 23.15 35.63 42.88
N LEU A 6 21.94 35.11 43.11
CA LEU A 6 21.47 33.85 42.58
C LEU A 6 20.92 34.11 41.18
N LEU A 7 21.62 33.60 40.17
CA LEU A 7 21.12 33.53 38.80
C LEU A 7 20.20 32.32 38.68
N PHE A 8 18.91 32.52 38.51
CA PHE A 8 17.94 31.51 38.10
C PHE A 8 18.00 31.37 36.56
N THR A 9 18.56 30.28 36.08
CA THR A 9 18.40 29.87 34.68
C THR A 9 17.06 29.17 34.53
N ALA A 10 16.09 29.85 33.95
CA ALA A 10 14.85 29.24 33.51
C ALA A 10 15.13 28.39 32.28
N GLY A 11 15.14 27.06 32.45
CA GLY A 11 15.19 26.11 31.35
C GLY A 11 13.87 26.21 30.58
N ILE A 12 13.91 26.68 29.36
CA ILE A 12 12.79 26.57 28.41
C ILE A 12 12.76 25.12 27.95
N ALA A 13 11.86 24.33 28.52
CA ALA A 13 11.51 23.03 27.96
C ALA A 13 10.81 23.28 26.62
N GLY A 14 11.55 23.09 25.53
CA GLY A 14 10.96 23.13 24.20
C GLY A 14 9.91 22.03 24.10
N VAL A 15 8.63 22.42 24.03
CA VAL A 15 7.56 21.51 23.63
C VAL A 15 7.80 21.23 22.15
N GLN A 16 8.32 20.05 21.83
CA GLN A 16 8.31 19.55 20.47
C GLN A 16 6.85 19.29 20.10
N VAL A 17 6.27 20.20 19.33
CA VAL A 17 5.00 19.97 18.66
C VAL A 17 5.33 18.93 17.56
N LEU A 18 5.00 17.68 17.80
CA LEU A 18 4.96 16.67 16.74
C LEU A 18 3.94 17.18 15.71
N SER A 19 4.43 17.62 14.56
CA SER A 19 3.56 18.00 13.45
C SER A 19 2.78 16.75 13.03
N ALA A 20 1.47 16.88 12.85
CA ALA A 20 0.65 15.83 12.28
C ALA A 20 1.21 15.45 10.89
N ILE A 21 1.19 14.16 10.57
CA ILE A 21 1.59 13.70 9.23
C ILE A 21 0.48 14.03 8.26
N GLU A 22 0.89 14.63 7.14
CA GLU A 22 0.04 14.87 5.99
C GLU A 22 0.72 14.27 4.75
N LEU A 23 0.01 13.45 3.99
CA LEU A 23 0.48 12.99 2.70
C LEU A 23 0.29 14.11 1.68
N THR A 24 1.35 14.48 1.00
CA THR A 24 1.34 15.55 0.00
C THR A 24 1.81 15.05 -1.36
N ALA A 25 1.41 15.73 -2.42
CA ALA A 25 1.87 15.37 -3.76
C ALA A 25 3.40 15.44 -3.88
N ASP A 26 4.03 16.42 -3.23
CA ASP A 26 5.49 16.59 -3.30
C ASP A 26 6.25 15.47 -2.59
N SER A 27 5.68 14.96 -1.47
CA SER A 27 6.35 13.93 -0.66
C SER A 27 5.96 12.50 -1.04
N ASN A 28 4.72 12.27 -1.54
CA ASN A 28 4.16 10.93 -1.66
C ASN A 28 3.70 10.57 -3.08
N ARG A 29 3.99 11.40 -4.07
CA ARG A 29 3.76 11.05 -5.48
C ARG A 29 4.69 9.93 -5.91
N LEU A 30 4.19 8.98 -6.71
CA LEU A 30 5.01 7.95 -7.32
C LEU A 30 5.99 8.57 -8.31
N GLU A 31 7.24 8.14 -8.33
CA GLU A 31 8.27 8.70 -9.22
C GLU A 31 8.82 7.64 -10.17
N VAL A 32 9.00 8.04 -11.43
CA VAL A 32 9.60 7.21 -12.49
C VAL A 32 11.05 6.94 -12.15
N GLY A 33 11.47 5.67 -12.24
CA GLY A 33 12.84 5.24 -11.99
C GLY A 33 13.10 4.87 -10.53
N GLU A 34 12.15 5.09 -9.61
CA GLU A 34 12.28 4.58 -8.26
C GLU A 34 12.03 3.07 -8.21
N ALA A 35 12.88 2.40 -7.46
CA ALA A 35 12.77 0.98 -7.16
C ALA A 35 13.11 0.72 -5.70
N PHE A 36 12.41 -0.19 -5.07
CA PHE A 36 12.64 -0.62 -3.70
C PHE A 36 12.16 -2.07 -3.52
N VAL A 37 12.35 -2.61 -2.33
CA VAL A 37 11.99 -3.98 -2.01
C VAL A 37 11.01 -3.98 -0.85
N LYS A 38 10.00 -4.83 -0.92
CA LYS A 38 9.16 -5.19 0.22
C LYS A 38 9.29 -6.66 0.53
N MET A 39 9.07 -7.04 1.78
CA MET A 39 9.13 -8.41 2.25
C MET A 39 7.77 -8.87 2.70
N LEU A 40 7.35 -10.07 2.26
CA LEU A 40 6.17 -10.71 2.81
C LEU A 40 6.49 -11.19 4.23
N VAL A 41 5.64 -10.82 5.18
CA VAL A 41 5.78 -11.18 6.59
C VAL A 41 4.50 -11.84 7.10
N GLU A 42 4.59 -12.48 8.25
CA GLU A 42 3.41 -13.00 8.96
C GLU A 42 2.36 -11.90 9.12
N TYR A 43 1.10 -12.24 8.84
CA TYR A 43 -0.01 -11.28 8.93
C TYR A 43 -0.08 -10.60 10.30
N GLN A 44 -0.15 -9.30 10.28
CA GLN A 44 -0.29 -8.45 11.45
C GLN A 44 -1.65 -7.77 11.43
N GLU A 45 -2.41 -7.96 12.51
CA GLU A 45 -3.68 -7.27 12.69
C GLU A 45 -3.48 -5.75 12.71
N PRO A 46 -4.27 -4.98 11.94
CA PRO A 46 -4.11 -3.53 11.86
C PRO A 46 -4.44 -2.79 13.17
N GLY A 47 -5.11 -3.45 14.10
CA GLY A 47 -5.51 -2.86 15.37
C GLY A 47 -6.62 -1.80 15.23
N ARG A 48 -6.88 -1.08 16.32
CA ARG A 48 -7.96 -0.07 16.38
C ARG A 48 -7.64 1.18 15.56
N ALA A 49 -8.68 1.89 15.11
CA ALA A 49 -8.59 3.24 14.57
C ALA A 49 -8.49 4.30 15.69
N GLY A 50 -8.14 5.52 15.31
CA GLY A 50 -8.10 6.69 16.19
C GLY A 50 -6.69 7.25 16.42
N THR A 51 -6.58 8.15 17.40
CA THR A 51 -5.30 8.80 17.74
C THR A 51 -4.57 8.04 18.85
N LYS A 52 -3.26 8.33 18.97
CA LYS A 52 -2.37 7.72 19.98
C LYS A 52 -2.40 6.19 19.93
N CYS A 53 -2.50 5.65 18.72
CA CYS A 53 -2.36 4.24 18.49
C CYS A 53 -0.91 3.79 18.75
N ARG A 54 -0.72 2.51 19.03
CA ARG A 54 0.58 1.88 19.14
C ARG A 54 0.54 0.57 18.39
N TRP A 55 1.42 0.44 17.44
CA TRP A 55 1.62 -0.77 16.65
C TRP A 55 3.03 -1.29 16.91
N ASP A 56 3.12 -2.52 17.36
CA ASP A 56 4.41 -3.17 17.64
C ASP A 56 4.54 -4.43 16.78
N PHE A 57 5.22 -4.29 15.65
CA PHE A 57 5.45 -5.35 14.69
C PHE A 57 6.91 -5.85 14.70
N ARG A 58 7.69 -5.52 15.75
CA ARG A 58 9.11 -5.90 15.86
C ARG A 58 9.35 -7.40 15.85
N GLY A 59 8.38 -8.16 16.30
CA GLY A 59 8.47 -9.63 16.40
C GLY A 59 7.93 -10.40 15.20
N MET A 60 7.54 -9.72 14.12
CA MET A 60 7.01 -10.39 12.94
C MET A 60 8.03 -11.31 12.28
N GLN A 61 7.55 -12.41 11.69
CA GLN A 61 8.38 -13.35 10.95
C GLN A 61 8.39 -12.99 9.46
N ILE A 62 9.56 -13.02 8.84
CA ILE A 62 9.71 -12.88 7.39
C ILE A 62 9.35 -14.24 6.78
N LEU A 63 8.42 -14.24 5.82
CA LEU A 63 7.89 -15.44 5.16
C LEU A 63 8.48 -15.68 3.78
N SER A 64 8.93 -14.63 3.10
CA SER A 64 9.51 -14.74 1.77
C SER A 64 10.76 -13.88 1.63
N GLU A 65 11.48 -14.13 0.55
CA GLU A 65 12.55 -13.28 0.07
C GLU A 65 12.02 -11.92 -0.43
N GLU A 66 12.92 -11.10 -0.91
CA GLU A 66 12.68 -9.75 -1.41
C GLU A 66 11.67 -9.74 -2.56
N LEU A 67 10.63 -8.91 -2.45
CA LEU A 67 9.67 -8.64 -3.50
C LEU A 67 9.99 -7.26 -4.11
N PRO A 68 10.59 -7.21 -5.30
CA PRO A 68 10.95 -5.93 -5.91
C PRO A 68 9.70 -5.17 -6.37
N VAL A 69 9.74 -3.87 -6.16
CA VAL A 69 8.77 -2.89 -6.65
C VAL A 69 9.52 -1.86 -7.47
N GLU A 70 9.05 -1.53 -8.65
CA GLU A 70 9.64 -0.49 -9.50
C GLU A 70 8.57 0.32 -10.22
N TYR A 71 8.89 1.58 -10.52
CA TYR A 71 8.00 2.49 -11.25
C TYR A 71 8.65 2.97 -12.54
N PHE A 72 7.97 2.79 -13.68
CA PHE A 72 8.49 3.15 -15.01
C PHE A 72 7.37 3.60 -15.97
N ILE A 73 7.74 4.24 -17.07
CA ILE A 73 6.82 4.54 -18.17
C ILE A 73 6.76 3.32 -19.09
N PRO A 74 5.61 2.64 -19.23
CA PRO A 74 5.52 1.39 -19.98
C PRO A 74 5.65 1.57 -21.49
N ASP A 75 5.23 2.72 -22.02
CA ASP A 75 5.25 3.04 -23.45
C ASP A 75 5.42 4.54 -23.67
N SER A 76 6.31 4.91 -24.56
CA SER A 76 6.57 6.30 -24.92
C SER A 76 5.39 7.03 -25.57
N SER A 77 4.39 6.30 -26.06
CA SER A 77 3.13 6.87 -26.58
C SER A 77 2.13 7.25 -25.48
N HIS A 78 2.33 6.78 -24.24
CA HIS A 78 1.46 7.00 -23.10
C HIS A 78 2.25 7.56 -21.89
N MET A 79 2.90 8.70 -22.09
CA MET A 79 3.75 9.36 -21.10
C MET A 79 3.00 9.81 -19.83
N ASP A 80 1.67 9.86 -19.86
CA ASP A 80 0.81 10.18 -18.72
C ASP A 80 0.48 8.95 -17.85
N ILE A 81 0.91 7.76 -18.27
CA ILE A 81 0.70 6.52 -17.54
C ILE A 81 2.02 6.07 -16.90
N LEU A 82 1.98 5.86 -15.60
CA LEU A 82 3.06 5.24 -14.83
C LEU A 82 2.68 3.78 -14.57
N CYS A 83 3.60 2.86 -14.81
CA CYS A 83 3.47 1.46 -14.41
C CYS A 83 4.23 1.23 -13.11
N GLY A 84 3.57 0.67 -12.09
CA GLY A 84 4.20 0.07 -10.92
C GLY A 84 4.23 -1.45 -11.11
N ARG A 85 5.40 -2.05 -11.15
CA ARG A 85 5.59 -3.50 -11.16
C ARG A 85 5.87 -3.99 -9.74
N GLU A 86 5.08 -4.94 -9.26
CA GLU A 86 5.26 -5.61 -7.99
C GLU A 86 5.31 -7.12 -8.23
N GLY A 87 6.50 -7.67 -8.30
CA GLY A 87 6.68 -9.05 -8.72
C GLY A 87 6.10 -9.29 -10.12
N ARG A 88 5.07 -10.13 -10.21
CA ARG A 88 4.38 -10.44 -11.49
C ARG A 88 3.18 -9.54 -11.78
N ASN A 89 2.76 -8.69 -10.85
CA ASN A 89 1.65 -7.78 -11.02
C ASN A 89 2.13 -6.45 -11.56
N ARG A 90 1.35 -5.85 -12.47
CA ARG A 90 1.54 -4.50 -12.98
C ARG A 90 0.29 -3.68 -12.74
N TYR A 91 0.47 -2.50 -12.16
CA TYR A 91 -0.58 -1.53 -11.91
C TYR A 91 -0.30 -0.29 -12.73
N TYR A 92 -1.31 0.22 -13.41
CA TYR A 92 -1.20 1.39 -14.26
C TYR A 92 -1.83 2.58 -13.55
N TYR A 93 -1.04 3.64 -13.40
CA TYR A 93 -1.43 4.82 -12.64
C TYR A 93 -1.45 6.05 -13.53
N ARG A 94 -2.39 6.94 -13.25
CA ARG A 94 -2.39 8.32 -13.73
C ARG A 94 -2.31 9.26 -12.54
N GLN A 95 -1.38 10.22 -12.61
CA GLN A 95 -1.18 11.21 -11.56
C GLN A 95 -1.66 12.57 -12.03
N GLY A 96 -2.64 13.16 -11.31
CA GLY A 96 -3.02 14.56 -11.41
C GLY A 96 -2.10 15.46 -10.59
N SER A 97 -2.43 16.74 -10.51
CA SER A 97 -1.72 17.68 -9.63
C SER A 97 -1.90 17.34 -8.15
N ASP A 98 -3.08 16.84 -7.79
CA ASP A 98 -3.53 16.57 -6.43
C ASP A 98 -4.10 15.14 -6.24
N SER A 99 -3.91 14.24 -7.18
CA SER A 99 -4.61 12.97 -7.17
C SER A 99 -3.82 11.84 -7.82
N LEU A 100 -4.02 10.63 -7.30
CA LEU A 100 -3.50 9.37 -7.81
C LEU A 100 -4.65 8.46 -8.21
N TRP A 101 -4.65 8.00 -9.46
CA TRP A 101 -5.66 7.13 -10.02
C TRP A 101 -5.05 5.83 -10.50
N CYS A 102 -5.68 4.69 -10.21
CA CYS A 102 -5.42 3.45 -10.92
C CYS A 102 -6.32 3.40 -12.17
N VAL A 103 -5.70 3.18 -13.32
CA VAL A 103 -6.39 3.14 -14.61
C VAL A 103 -6.47 1.72 -15.19
N GLY A 104 -5.81 0.76 -14.57
CA GLY A 104 -5.82 -0.64 -14.95
C GLY A 104 -4.79 -1.46 -14.18
N HIS A 105 -4.86 -2.77 -14.31
CA HIS A 105 -3.83 -3.65 -13.82
C HIS A 105 -3.82 -4.98 -14.58
N GLU A 106 -2.69 -5.67 -14.55
CA GLU A 106 -2.50 -6.96 -15.20
C GLU A 106 -1.52 -7.84 -14.43
N ASN A 107 -1.62 -9.12 -14.70
CA ASN A 107 -0.61 -10.12 -14.36
C ASN A 107 -0.54 -11.19 -15.45
N ALA A 108 0.12 -12.33 -15.18
CA ALA A 108 0.25 -13.42 -16.14
C ALA A 108 -1.11 -14.01 -16.57
N THR A 109 -2.14 -13.90 -15.72
CA THR A 109 -3.44 -14.56 -15.89
C THR A 109 -4.51 -13.64 -16.47
N PHE A 110 -4.52 -12.37 -16.11
CA PHE A 110 -5.53 -11.42 -16.56
C PHE A 110 -4.99 -10.02 -16.77
N TYR A 111 -5.75 -9.22 -17.54
CA TYR A 111 -5.61 -7.78 -17.56
C TYR A 111 -6.97 -7.09 -17.45
N ILE A 112 -6.98 -5.88 -16.89
CA ILE A 112 -8.17 -5.05 -16.73
C ILE A 112 -7.81 -3.59 -17.02
N ASP A 113 -8.57 -2.97 -17.93
CA ASP A 113 -8.54 -1.53 -18.15
C ASP A 113 -9.76 -0.89 -17.47
N TYR A 114 -9.55 0.18 -16.70
CA TYR A 114 -10.61 0.87 -16.01
C TYR A 114 -11.21 1.98 -16.88
N ALA A 115 -12.38 1.72 -17.49
CA ALA A 115 -13.18 2.74 -18.17
C ALA A 115 -13.60 3.87 -17.22
N ARG A 116 -13.80 3.53 -15.94
CA ARG A 116 -13.92 4.47 -14.83
C ARG A 116 -12.75 4.20 -13.88
N PRO A 117 -11.71 5.06 -13.89
CA PRO A 117 -10.55 4.90 -13.04
C PRO A 117 -10.88 4.89 -11.54
N GLU A 118 -10.10 4.17 -10.78
CA GLU A 118 -10.17 4.10 -9.32
C GLU A 118 -9.33 5.22 -8.71
N LEU A 119 -9.94 6.13 -7.94
CA LEU A 119 -9.22 7.14 -7.20
C LEU A 119 -8.63 6.49 -5.95
N LEU A 120 -7.29 6.45 -5.88
CA LEU A 120 -6.55 5.84 -4.79
C LEU A 120 -6.21 6.85 -3.69
N LEU A 121 -5.88 8.09 -4.08
CA LEU A 121 -5.49 9.12 -3.12
C LEU A 121 -5.74 10.52 -3.69
N ARG A 122 -6.06 11.46 -2.81
CA ARG A 122 -6.11 12.89 -3.09
C ARG A 122 -5.22 13.62 -2.10
N TYR A 123 -4.39 14.52 -2.60
CA TYR A 123 -3.48 15.30 -1.78
C TYR A 123 -4.01 16.72 -1.56
N PRO A 124 -3.79 17.34 -0.40
CA PRO A 124 -3.20 16.74 0.80
C PRO A 124 -4.16 15.75 1.47
N PHE A 125 -3.63 14.80 2.28
CA PHE A 125 -4.41 13.79 2.97
C PHE A 125 -3.86 13.56 4.37
N ALA A 126 -4.65 13.86 5.40
CA ALA A 126 -4.26 13.82 6.80
C ALA A 126 -5.26 13.03 7.65
N TYR A 127 -4.91 12.75 8.90
CA TYR A 127 -5.79 12.07 9.84
C TYR A 127 -7.20 12.65 9.87
N GLY A 128 -8.21 11.80 9.69
CA GLY A 128 -9.61 12.16 9.63
C GLY A 128 -10.14 12.41 8.21
N ASP A 129 -9.27 12.55 7.21
CA ASP A 129 -9.70 12.67 5.82
C ASP A 129 -10.23 11.34 5.28
N SER A 130 -11.21 11.43 4.41
CA SER A 130 -11.80 10.29 3.73
C SER A 130 -12.25 10.67 2.32
N LEU A 131 -12.09 9.73 1.40
CA LEU A 131 -12.62 9.84 0.03
C LEU A 131 -13.30 8.53 -0.36
N THR A 132 -14.27 8.63 -1.27
CA THR A 132 -14.93 7.45 -1.85
C THR A 132 -15.04 7.64 -3.35
N SER A 133 -14.68 6.61 -4.11
CA SER A 133 -14.80 6.58 -5.55
C SER A 133 -15.47 5.29 -6.03
N ARG A 134 -16.08 5.37 -7.22
CA ARG A 134 -16.55 4.19 -7.95
C ARG A 134 -15.58 3.91 -9.09
N PHE A 135 -15.35 2.64 -9.36
CA PHE A 135 -14.54 2.21 -10.49
C PHE A 135 -15.27 1.12 -11.28
N GLU A 136 -14.99 1.05 -12.55
CA GLU A 136 -15.50 0.03 -13.46
C GLU A 136 -14.44 -0.28 -14.51
N GLY A 137 -14.22 -1.55 -14.78
CA GLY A 137 -13.24 -1.99 -15.75
C GLY A 137 -13.66 -3.25 -16.48
N ALA A 138 -13.03 -3.47 -17.62
CA ALA A 138 -13.20 -4.64 -18.45
C ALA A 138 -11.81 -5.13 -18.92
N GLY A 139 -11.73 -6.41 -19.17
CA GLY A 139 -10.51 -7.05 -19.62
C GLY A 139 -10.74 -8.50 -20.01
N ARG A 140 -9.73 -9.32 -19.76
CA ARG A 140 -9.77 -10.75 -20.06
C ARG A 140 -9.08 -11.55 -18.97
N TYR A 141 -9.63 -12.71 -18.69
CA TYR A 141 -9.02 -13.77 -17.92
C TYR A 141 -8.50 -14.83 -18.89
N GLY A 142 -7.25 -15.25 -18.73
CA GLY A 142 -6.56 -16.01 -19.74
C GLY A 142 -6.51 -15.26 -21.07
N GLN A 143 -6.61 -15.98 -22.20
CA GLN A 143 -6.57 -15.33 -23.52
C GLN A 143 -7.95 -14.91 -24.05
N HIS A 144 -9.06 -15.50 -23.55
CA HIS A 144 -10.33 -15.47 -24.25
C HIS A 144 -11.55 -15.14 -23.39
N ILE A 145 -11.49 -15.33 -22.07
CA ILE A 145 -12.67 -15.18 -21.22
C ILE A 145 -12.85 -13.69 -20.87
N PRO A 146 -14.01 -13.07 -21.22
CA PRO A 146 -14.28 -11.69 -20.81
C PRO A 146 -14.31 -11.56 -19.30
N LEU A 147 -13.68 -10.49 -18.80
CA LEU A 147 -13.60 -10.16 -17.39
C LEU A 147 -14.14 -8.75 -17.17
N PHE A 148 -15.05 -8.60 -16.21
CA PHE A 148 -15.59 -7.32 -15.79
C PHE A 148 -15.41 -7.15 -14.29
N VAL A 149 -15.08 -5.95 -13.87
CA VAL A 149 -15.00 -5.57 -12.46
C VAL A 149 -15.72 -4.24 -12.25
N GLY A 150 -16.37 -4.10 -11.11
CA GLY A 150 -16.97 -2.83 -10.75
C GLY A 150 -17.25 -2.76 -9.27
N GLY A 151 -17.01 -1.61 -8.69
CA GLY A 151 -17.18 -1.47 -7.26
C GLY A 151 -16.96 -0.05 -6.74
N THR A 152 -16.67 -0.02 -5.45
CA THR A 152 -16.43 1.20 -4.69
C THR A 152 -15.17 1.03 -3.85
N THR A 153 -14.34 2.05 -3.84
CA THR A 153 -13.18 2.18 -2.95
C THR A 153 -13.41 3.36 -2.02
N THR A 154 -13.24 3.12 -0.73
CA THR A 154 -13.21 4.16 0.31
C THR A 154 -11.81 4.17 0.93
N VAL A 155 -11.17 5.32 0.91
CA VAL A 155 -9.84 5.53 1.51
C VAL A 155 -10.00 6.49 2.68
N THR A 156 -9.47 6.13 3.84
CA THR A 156 -9.59 6.92 5.07
C THR A 156 -8.27 6.93 5.81
N ALA A 157 -7.77 8.11 6.18
CA ALA A 157 -6.69 8.25 7.13
C ALA A 157 -7.27 8.06 8.55
N ASP A 158 -7.35 6.81 8.99
CA ASP A 158 -8.21 6.38 10.10
C ASP A 158 -7.49 6.29 11.45
N ALA A 159 -6.16 6.34 11.45
CA ALA A 159 -5.39 6.27 12.69
C ALA A 159 -4.04 6.99 12.61
N GLU A 160 -3.58 7.48 13.75
CA GLU A 160 -2.23 8.03 13.93
C GLU A 160 -1.62 7.59 15.26
N GLY A 161 -0.29 7.44 15.31
CA GLY A 161 0.37 7.01 16.54
C GLY A 161 1.81 6.54 16.35
N GLU A 162 2.28 5.74 17.29
CA GLU A 162 3.62 5.15 17.30
C GLU A 162 3.64 3.81 16.58
N LEU A 163 4.59 3.63 15.67
CA LEU A 163 4.84 2.40 14.94
C LEU A 163 6.24 1.89 15.25
N SER A 164 6.34 0.65 15.76
CA SER A 164 7.61 -0.03 16.01
C SER A 164 7.79 -1.18 15.03
N LEU A 165 8.83 -1.09 14.23
CA LEU A 165 9.28 -2.10 13.25
C LEU A 165 10.65 -2.67 13.67
N PRO A 166 11.12 -3.77 13.08
CA PRO A 166 12.47 -4.25 13.32
C PRO A 166 13.52 -3.17 13.06
N GLY A 167 14.33 -2.87 14.08
CA GLY A 167 15.41 -1.88 14.00
C GLY A 167 14.99 -0.42 14.22
N GLU A 168 13.71 -0.05 14.10
CA GLU A 168 13.29 1.35 14.21
C GLU A 168 11.92 1.51 14.87
N THR A 169 11.73 2.66 15.54
CA THR A 169 10.45 3.08 16.09
C THR A 169 10.14 4.50 15.64
N PHE A 170 9.01 4.67 14.96
CA PHE A 170 8.49 5.94 14.49
C PHE A 170 7.48 6.48 15.50
N GLY A 171 7.78 7.60 16.13
CA GLY A 171 6.87 8.24 17.11
C GLY A 171 5.62 8.85 16.49
N ASN A 172 5.63 9.01 15.17
CA ASN A 172 4.53 9.59 14.39
C ASN A 172 4.34 8.79 13.11
N ALA A 173 3.27 8.02 13.00
CA ALA A 173 2.87 7.28 11.83
C ALA A 173 1.39 7.56 11.53
N LEU A 174 1.07 7.77 10.25
CA LEU A 174 -0.31 7.88 9.74
C LEU A 174 -0.70 6.56 9.10
N ARG A 175 -1.82 5.99 9.53
CA ARG A 175 -2.41 4.81 8.87
C ARG A 175 -3.51 5.24 7.91
N VAL A 176 -3.40 4.74 6.69
CA VAL A 176 -4.42 4.87 5.65
C VAL A 176 -5.09 3.52 5.45
N HIS A 177 -6.40 3.46 5.65
CA HIS A 177 -7.24 2.30 5.39
C HIS A 177 -7.92 2.46 4.04
N THR A 178 -7.69 1.52 3.14
CA THR A 178 -8.38 1.39 1.85
C THR A 178 -9.34 0.22 1.91
N ALA A 179 -10.63 0.51 1.86
CA ALA A 179 -11.70 -0.47 1.82
C ALA A 179 -12.26 -0.57 0.41
N ARG A 180 -11.93 -1.63 -0.31
CA ARG A 180 -12.36 -1.90 -1.67
C ARG A 180 -13.44 -2.99 -1.66
N ARG A 181 -14.58 -2.70 -2.27
CA ARG A 181 -15.75 -3.60 -2.34
C ARG A 181 -16.20 -3.68 -3.79
N TYR A 182 -16.11 -4.86 -4.40
CA TYR A 182 -16.38 -4.99 -5.84
C TYR A 182 -16.99 -6.33 -6.20
N VAL A 183 -17.61 -6.36 -7.38
CA VAL A 183 -18.02 -7.58 -8.06
C VAL A 183 -17.09 -7.84 -9.23
N ARG A 184 -16.60 -9.05 -9.32
CA ARG A 184 -15.87 -9.59 -10.47
C ARG A 184 -16.80 -10.54 -11.22
N ILE A 185 -16.93 -10.32 -12.51
CA ILE A 185 -17.72 -11.17 -13.41
C ILE A 185 -16.78 -11.74 -14.46
N CYS A 186 -16.65 -13.05 -14.47
CA CYS A 186 -15.94 -13.84 -15.45
C CYS A 186 -16.92 -14.89 -15.99
N GLU A 187 -16.75 -16.16 -15.72
CA GLU A 187 -17.78 -17.19 -15.93
C GLU A 187 -18.86 -17.08 -14.86
N ASP A 188 -18.44 -16.81 -13.63
CA ASP A 188 -19.31 -16.57 -12.48
C ASP A 188 -19.18 -15.13 -11.96
N SER A 189 -20.12 -14.76 -11.10
CA SER A 189 -20.15 -13.46 -10.42
C SER A 189 -19.69 -13.63 -8.98
N LEU A 190 -18.57 -13.01 -8.62
CA LEU A 190 -17.96 -13.07 -7.30
C LEU A 190 -17.98 -11.69 -6.64
N SER A 191 -18.50 -11.62 -5.40
CA SER A 191 -18.44 -10.41 -4.58
C SER A 191 -17.23 -10.47 -3.65
N VAL A 192 -16.35 -9.50 -3.78
CA VAL A 192 -15.06 -9.48 -3.06
C VAL A 192 -14.91 -8.19 -2.28
N SER A 193 -14.34 -8.29 -1.09
CA SER A 193 -13.84 -7.14 -0.34
C SER A 193 -12.35 -7.29 -0.09
N VAL A 194 -11.64 -6.17 -0.21
CA VAL A 194 -10.23 -6.04 0.14
C VAL A 194 -10.09 -4.88 1.10
N ASP A 195 -9.50 -5.12 2.25
CA ASP A 195 -9.16 -4.12 3.24
C ASP A 195 -7.65 -4.05 3.36
N THR A 196 -7.06 -2.93 2.93
CA THR A 196 -5.62 -2.67 2.98
C THR A 196 -5.36 -1.56 3.98
N TYR A 197 -4.41 -1.77 4.88
CA TYR A 197 -3.93 -0.79 5.84
C TYR A 197 -2.47 -0.49 5.56
N ALA A 198 -2.15 0.77 5.30
CA ALA A 198 -0.80 1.22 4.98
C ALA A 198 -0.33 2.27 6.00
N TRP A 199 0.87 2.09 6.56
CA TRP A 199 1.46 3.02 7.53
C TRP A 199 2.53 3.88 6.87
N PHE A 200 2.28 5.17 6.88
CA PHE A 200 3.19 6.20 6.37
C PHE A 200 3.90 6.88 7.53
N VAL A 201 5.17 7.20 7.34
CA VAL A 201 6.00 7.92 8.33
C VAL A 201 6.66 9.13 7.67
N PRO A 202 7.05 10.16 8.45
CA PRO A 202 7.71 11.34 7.91
C PRO A 202 8.95 10.99 7.10
N GLN A 203 9.18 11.71 6.01
CA GLN A 203 10.34 11.61 5.13
C GLN A 203 10.37 10.36 4.24
N ASN A 204 9.42 9.44 4.38
CA ASN A 204 9.28 8.30 3.48
C ASN A 204 8.15 8.57 2.46
N ARG A 205 8.46 8.35 1.19
CA ARG A 205 7.51 8.52 0.08
C ARG A 205 6.43 7.44 0.09
N TYR A 206 6.83 6.21 0.35
CA TYR A 206 5.99 5.01 0.36
C TYR A 206 5.64 4.61 1.80
N PRO A 207 4.62 3.76 1.98
CA PRO A 207 4.38 3.17 3.29
C PRO A 207 5.60 2.35 3.73
N VAL A 208 5.79 2.23 5.03
CA VAL A 208 6.84 1.39 5.62
C VAL A 208 6.32 0.03 6.05
N PHE A 209 5.02 -0.11 6.12
CA PHE A 209 4.33 -1.35 6.46
C PHE A 209 2.92 -1.36 5.86
N GLU A 210 2.46 -2.54 5.45
CA GLU A 210 1.10 -2.77 4.95
C GLU A 210 0.54 -4.07 5.51
N SER A 211 -0.77 -4.11 5.74
CA SER A 211 -1.55 -5.33 6.01
C SER A 211 -2.77 -5.35 5.12
N GLU A 212 -3.03 -6.49 4.50
CA GLU A 212 -4.16 -6.67 3.60
C GLU A 212 -4.94 -7.93 3.95
N THR A 213 -6.27 -7.83 3.89
CA THR A 213 -7.18 -8.96 3.96
C THR A 213 -8.14 -8.94 2.79
N SER A 214 -8.22 -10.05 2.07
CA SER A 214 -9.17 -10.24 0.98
C SER A 214 -10.22 -11.28 1.37
N THR A 215 -11.49 -10.98 1.13
CA THR A 215 -12.63 -11.83 1.53
C THR A 215 -13.59 -12.02 0.36
N LEU A 216 -13.94 -13.26 0.07
CA LEU A 216 -15.00 -13.64 -0.83
C LEU A 216 -16.32 -13.74 -0.06
N HIS A 217 -17.35 -13.00 -0.51
CA HIS A 217 -18.67 -13.05 0.10
C HIS A 217 -19.52 -14.13 -0.53
N GLY A 218 -19.78 -15.18 0.24
CA GLY A 218 -20.61 -16.29 -0.17
C GLY A 218 -22.08 -16.14 0.27
N THR A 219 -22.96 -16.92 -0.31
CA THR A 219 -24.40 -16.92 0.05
C THR A 219 -24.68 -17.53 1.42
N GLN A 220 -23.80 -18.37 1.94
CA GLN A 220 -23.93 -19.03 3.25
C GLN A 220 -22.89 -18.55 4.27
N ALA A 221 -21.66 -18.33 3.81
CA ALA A 221 -20.56 -17.85 4.65
C ALA A 221 -19.54 -17.09 3.81
N ASP A 222 -18.87 -16.15 4.44
CA ASP A 222 -17.72 -15.47 3.87
C ASP A 222 -16.45 -16.34 4.02
N THR A 223 -15.56 -16.24 3.03
CA THR A 223 -14.29 -16.96 3.01
C THR A 223 -13.14 -15.96 2.91
N ILE A 224 -12.21 -16.02 3.84
CA ILE A 224 -10.96 -15.25 3.74
C ILE A 224 -10.11 -15.90 2.64
N LEU A 225 -9.87 -15.17 1.57
CA LEU A 225 -9.02 -15.60 0.45
C LEU A 225 -7.55 -15.40 0.79
N SER A 226 -7.20 -14.26 1.39
CA SER A 226 -5.84 -13.97 1.83
C SER A 226 -5.82 -13.05 3.04
N ALA A 227 -4.80 -13.19 3.87
CA ALA A 227 -4.44 -12.26 4.92
C ALA A 227 -2.91 -12.18 4.93
N VAL A 228 -2.36 -11.04 4.48
CA VAL A 228 -0.93 -10.85 4.25
C VAL A 228 -0.45 -9.53 4.82
N SER A 229 0.84 -9.44 5.16
CA SER A 229 1.47 -8.19 5.53
C SER A 229 2.79 -8.02 4.79
N PHE A 230 3.14 -6.77 4.52
CA PHE A 230 4.39 -6.41 3.85
C PHE A 230 5.17 -5.41 4.68
N TYR A 231 6.45 -5.69 4.85
CA TYR A 231 7.42 -4.81 5.48
C TYR A 231 8.34 -4.20 4.44
N TYR A 232 8.58 -2.91 4.55
CA TYR A 232 9.46 -2.14 3.67
C TYR A 232 10.71 -1.74 4.46
N PRO A 233 11.82 -2.49 4.36
CA PRO A 233 13.03 -2.19 5.11
C PRO A 233 13.58 -0.80 4.76
N PRO A 234 13.95 0.05 5.74
CA PRO A 234 14.44 1.41 5.51
C PRO A 234 15.67 1.47 4.59
N ASP A 235 16.55 0.50 4.68
CA ASP A 235 17.78 0.43 3.88
C ASP A 235 17.50 0.30 2.37
N TYR A 236 16.32 -0.17 1.98
CA TYR A 236 15.90 -0.31 0.59
C TYR A 236 15.06 0.88 0.10
N LEU A 237 14.57 1.73 1.00
CA LEU A 237 13.81 2.94 0.65
C LEU A 237 14.74 4.14 0.33
N SER A 238 16.03 4.05 0.70
CA SER A 238 17.01 5.14 0.53
C SER A 238 17.62 5.24 -0.87
N GLY A 239 17.31 4.32 -1.78
CA GLY A 239 17.83 4.35 -3.16
C GLY A 239 19.35 4.12 -3.31
N GLU A 240 20.07 3.82 -2.23
CA GLU A 240 21.52 3.57 -2.24
C GLU A 240 21.91 2.11 -2.54
N SER A 241 20.95 1.24 -2.89
CA SER A 241 21.30 -0.12 -3.28
C SER A 241 21.81 -0.14 -4.73
N ASP A 242 23.12 -0.17 -4.88
CA ASP A 242 23.86 -0.43 -6.14
C ASP A 242 23.71 -1.92 -6.56
N ARG A 243 22.51 -2.45 -6.52
CA ARG A 243 22.18 -3.82 -6.94
C ARG A 243 21.42 -3.78 -8.26
N SER A 244 22.16 -4.00 -9.33
CA SER A 244 21.57 -4.51 -10.57
C SER A 244 20.89 -5.84 -10.26
N VAL A 245 19.57 -5.87 -10.31
CA VAL A 245 18.81 -7.12 -10.27
C VAL A 245 19.11 -7.83 -11.57
N ASP A 246 19.98 -8.85 -11.53
CA ASP A 246 20.22 -9.74 -12.66
C ASP A 246 18.93 -10.51 -12.93
N ASP A 247 18.36 -10.33 -14.11
CA ASP A 247 17.06 -10.79 -14.58
C ASP A 247 16.99 -12.36 -14.75
N GLU A 248 18.06 -13.08 -14.39
CA GLU A 248 18.17 -14.52 -14.70
C GLU A 248 17.88 -15.47 -13.54
N SER A 249 17.57 -15.02 -12.31
CA SER A 249 17.48 -15.92 -11.14
C SER A 249 16.10 -16.05 -10.49
N ILE A 250 15.01 -15.56 -11.13
CA ILE A 250 13.66 -15.60 -10.53
C ILE A 250 12.81 -16.72 -11.20
N GLU A 251 13.36 -17.90 -11.41
CA GLU A 251 12.58 -19.00 -11.98
C GLU A 251 11.98 -19.99 -10.98
N GLU A 252 12.23 -19.92 -9.67
CA GLU A 252 11.65 -20.91 -8.75
C GLU A 252 11.10 -20.30 -7.46
N GLU A 253 9.80 -20.59 -7.25
CA GLU A 253 9.11 -20.73 -5.96
C GLU A 253 8.78 -19.48 -5.15
N ILE A 254 8.14 -18.50 -5.76
CA ILE A 254 7.24 -17.60 -5.01
C ILE A 254 5.84 -18.17 -5.21
N LEU A 255 5.22 -18.68 -4.14
CA LEU A 255 3.80 -19.02 -4.15
C LEU A 255 3.04 -17.72 -4.48
N PRO A 256 2.41 -17.62 -5.66
CA PRO A 256 1.77 -16.38 -6.04
C PRO A 256 0.49 -16.20 -5.21
N ILE A 257 0.13 -14.96 -4.97
CA ILE A 257 -1.25 -14.59 -4.61
C ILE A 257 -2.26 -15.24 -5.57
N GLU A 258 -1.83 -15.69 -6.74
CA GLU A 258 -2.56 -16.51 -7.70
C GLU A 258 -3.05 -17.86 -7.17
N SER A 259 -2.38 -18.50 -6.21
CA SER A 259 -2.83 -19.79 -5.66
C SER A 259 -4.16 -19.65 -4.90
N VAL A 260 -4.44 -18.47 -4.38
CA VAL A 260 -5.70 -18.17 -3.68
C VAL A 260 -6.87 -18.03 -4.65
N PHE A 261 -6.61 -17.66 -5.92
CA PHE A 261 -7.64 -17.52 -6.94
C PHE A 261 -7.91 -18.81 -7.72
N THR A 262 -6.95 -19.73 -7.82
CA THR A 262 -7.10 -20.97 -8.55
C THR A 262 -7.74 -22.09 -7.74
N GLU A 263 -7.55 -22.16 -6.43
CA GLU A 263 -8.21 -23.19 -5.59
C GLU A 263 -9.71 -22.94 -5.38
N ALA A 264 -10.17 -21.69 -5.47
CA ALA A 264 -11.61 -21.38 -5.38
C ALA A 264 -12.41 -21.77 -6.65
N GLU A 265 -11.76 -22.14 -7.73
CA GLU A 265 -12.41 -22.55 -8.98
C GLU A 265 -12.71 -24.06 -9.06
N TYR A 266 -12.30 -24.89 -8.08
CA TYR A 266 -12.48 -26.34 -8.07
C TYR A 266 -13.35 -26.88 -6.91
N LEU A 267 -14.06 -26.01 -6.20
CA LEU A 267 -15.08 -26.37 -5.22
C LEU A 267 -16.42 -25.71 -5.57
#